data_34022c772f7af1832fe5426a7177fea8
#
_entry.id   34022c772f7af1832fe5426a7177fea8
#
_cell.length_a   1.000
_cell.length_b   1.000
_cell.length_c   1.000
_cell.angle_alpha   90.00
_cell.angle_beta   90.00
_cell.angle_gamma   90.00
#
_symmetry.space_group_name_H-M   'P 1'
#
loop_
_entity.id
_entity.type
_entity.pdbx_description
1 polymer ?
#
loop_
_entity_poly.entity_id
_entity_poly.type
_entity_poly.pdbx_seq_one_letter_code
_entity_poly.pdbx_strand_id
1 'polypeptide(L)'
;MYVAGSLSSQWEERLDDMVAVKEEVVDVLDQGLDCSQAWRQGLALAEELGHGDNLMGMAPDQSRFLGHSVGLQLDESPVVAEGFDRPLPIGGTMAIEPKVVHSSGSIGSEDTWVRDEDGMRPITMDGAIPWITQW
;
A
#
# COMPACT_ATOMS: atom_id res chain seq x y z
N MET A 1 -8.88 9.32 3.41
CA MET A 1 -9.53 9.63 2.11
C MET A 1 -10.75 10.50 2.34
N TYR A 2 -11.02 11.43 1.43
CA TYR A 2 -12.17 12.35 1.50
C TYR A 2 -13.13 12.02 0.37
N VAL A 3 -14.41 11.93 0.68
CA VAL A 3 -15.47 11.63 -0.29
C VAL A 3 -16.49 12.75 -0.27
N ALA A 4 -16.73 13.36 -1.42
CA ALA A 4 -17.82 14.32 -1.59
C ALA A 4 -19.10 13.56 -1.99
N GLY A 5 -19.97 13.29 -1.03
CA GLY A 5 -21.15 12.46 -1.18
C GLY A 5 -20.95 11.07 -0.56
N SER A 6 -21.44 10.01 -1.21
CA SER A 6 -21.31 8.63 -0.77
C SER A 6 -20.60 7.77 -1.82
N LEU A 7 -19.75 6.84 -1.36
CA LEU A 7 -19.24 5.78 -2.21
C LEU A 7 -20.35 4.75 -2.48
N SER A 8 -20.31 4.11 -3.65
CA SER A 8 -21.11 2.89 -3.86
C SER A 8 -20.45 1.73 -3.11
N SER A 9 -21.25 0.71 -2.75
CA SER A 9 -20.76 -0.49 -2.07
C SER A 9 -19.58 -1.16 -2.81
N GLN A 10 -19.58 -1.13 -4.13
CA GLN A 10 -18.48 -1.66 -4.94
C GLN A 10 -17.16 -0.89 -4.73
N TRP A 11 -17.21 0.44 -4.56
CA TRP A 11 -16.02 1.24 -4.30
C TRP A 11 -15.58 1.13 -2.84
N GLU A 12 -16.53 0.95 -1.91
CA GLU A 12 -16.20 0.65 -0.49
C GLU A 12 -15.46 -0.69 -0.39
N GLU A 13 -15.97 -1.75 -1.03
CA GLU A 13 -15.33 -3.07 -1.08
C GLU A 13 -13.90 -2.99 -1.65
N ARG A 14 -13.72 -2.27 -2.76
CA ARG A 14 -12.39 -2.06 -3.36
C ARG A 14 -11.42 -1.33 -2.43
N LEU A 15 -11.93 -0.39 -1.64
CA LEU A 15 -11.10 0.29 -0.63
C LEU A 15 -10.68 -0.67 0.47
N ASP A 16 -11.62 -1.47 0.99
CA ASP A 16 -11.35 -2.46 2.03
C ASP A 16 -10.33 -3.49 1.55
N ASP A 17 -10.42 -3.93 0.29
CA ASP A 17 -9.44 -4.80 -0.34
C ASP A 17 -8.05 -4.16 -0.42
N MET A 18 -7.96 -2.87 -0.76
CA MET A 18 -6.66 -2.17 -0.80
C MET A 18 -6.09 -1.93 0.60
N VAL A 19 -6.94 -1.74 1.60
CA VAL A 19 -6.50 -1.73 3.01
C VAL A 19 -5.91 -3.08 3.40
N ALA A 20 -6.58 -4.19 3.04
CA ALA A 20 -6.07 -5.53 3.31
C ALA A 20 -4.71 -5.80 2.62
N VAL A 21 -4.57 -5.40 1.36
CA VAL A 21 -3.28 -5.50 0.64
C VAL A 21 -2.18 -4.67 1.31
N LYS A 22 -2.51 -3.46 1.81
CA LYS A 22 -1.57 -2.63 2.55
C LYS A 22 -1.13 -3.29 3.85
N GLU A 23 -2.08 -3.83 4.61
CA GLU A 23 -1.80 -4.53 5.88
C GLU A 23 -0.92 -5.75 5.65
N GLU A 24 -1.16 -6.54 4.60
CA GLU A 24 -0.30 -7.67 4.23
C GLU A 24 1.14 -7.23 3.95
N VAL A 25 1.33 -6.15 3.21
CA VAL A 25 2.66 -5.58 2.95
C VAL A 25 3.34 -5.14 4.25
N VAL A 26 2.59 -4.47 5.14
CA VAL A 26 3.10 -4.04 6.46
C VAL A 26 3.53 -5.25 7.28
N ASP A 27 2.72 -6.30 7.36
CA ASP A 27 3.00 -7.51 8.14
C ASP A 27 4.28 -8.22 7.69
N VAL A 28 4.53 -8.23 6.38
CA VAL A 28 5.79 -8.79 5.83
C VAL A 28 7.00 -7.94 6.20
N LEU A 29 6.88 -6.62 6.10
CA LEU A 29 7.96 -5.69 6.47
C LEU A 29 8.21 -5.68 7.98
N ASP A 30 7.17 -5.84 8.80
CA ASP A 30 7.24 -5.93 10.26
C ASP A 30 8.07 -7.13 10.72
N GLN A 31 7.95 -8.25 10.02
CA GLN A 31 8.77 -9.44 10.24
C GLN A 31 10.24 -9.26 9.83
N GLY A 32 10.59 -8.13 9.24
CA GLY A 32 11.94 -7.85 8.75
C GLY A 32 12.30 -8.60 7.48
N LEU A 33 11.32 -9.05 6.73
CA LEU A 33 11.51 -9.70 5.44
C LEU A 33 11.83 -8.68 4.34
N ASP A 34 12.25 -9.18 3.18
CA ASP A 34 12.67 -8.34 2.07
C ASP A 34 11.50 -7.58 1.42
N CYS A 35 11.77 -6.39 0.89
CA CYS A 35 10.77 -5.59 0.18
C CYS A 35 10.21 -6.33 -1.05
N SER A 36 11.01 -7.17 -1.72
CA SER A 36 10.51 -8.02 -2.80
C SER A 36 9.57 -9.12 -2.32
N GLN A 37 9.72 -9.62 -1.09
CA GLN A 37 8.78 -10.58 -0.50
C GLN A 37 7.46 -9.86 -0.17
N ALA A 38 7.51 -8.66 0.40
CA ALA A 38 6.33 -7.84 0.64
C ALA A 38 5.55 -7.53 -0.66
N TRP A 39 6.27 -7.21 -1.73
CA TRP A 39 5.69 -7.07 -3.07
C TRP A 39 4.96 -8.33 -3.54
N ARG A 40 5.62 -9.50 -3.47
CA ARG A 40 5.04 -10.76 -3.95
C ARG A 40 3.79 -11.17 -3.16
N GLN A 41 3.79 -10.99 -1.84
CA GLN A 41 2.64 -11.33 -1.00
C GLN A 41 1.49 -10.34 -1.22
N GLY A 42 1.76 -9.03 -1.28
CA GLY A 42 0.73 -8.04 -1.59
C GLY A 42 0.12 -8.23 -2.98
N LEU A 43 0.94 -8.56 -4.00
CA LEU A 43 0.44 -8.88 -5.34
C LEU A 43 -0.42 -10.14 -5.35
N ALA A 44 0.02 -11.20 -4.68
CA ALA A 44 -0.74 -12.47 -4.61
C ALA A 44 -2.11 -12.26 -3.96
N LEU A 45 -2.18 -11.50 -2.86
CA LEU A 45 -3.45 -11.16 -2.22
C LEU A 45 -4.35 -10.33 -3.15
N ALA A 46 -3.80 -9.33 -3.84
CA ALA A 46 -4.57 -8.52 -4.78
C ALA A 46 -5.11 -9.36 -5.96
N GLU A 47 -4.36 -10.35 -6.43
CA GLU A 47 -4.80 -11.31 -7.46
C GLU A 47 -5.93 -12.21 -6.92
N GLU A 48 -5.81 -12.71 -5.68
CA GLU A 48 -6.85 -13.51 -5.01
C GLU A 48 -8.16 -12.74 -4.85
N LEU A 49 -8.07 -11.45 -4.52
CA LEU A 49 -9.21 -10.53 -4.42
C LEU A 49 -9.76 -10.09 -5.79
N GLY A 50 -9.17 -10.53 -6.89
CA GLY A 50 -9.63 -10.26 -8.26
C GLY A 50 -9.17 -8.92 -8.84
N HIS A 51 -8.13 -8.31 -8.28
CA HIS A 51 -7.62 -6.99 -8.69
C HIS A 51 -6.32 -7.05 -9.53
N GLY A 52 -5.84 -8.23 -9.91
CA GLY A 52 -4.57 -8.40 -10.62
C GLY A 52 -4.40 -7.49 -11.85
N ASP A 53 -5.45 -7.35 -12.66
CA ASP A 53 -5.44 -6.52 -13.89
C ASP A 53 -5.61 -5.01 -13.61
N ASN A 54 -5.91 -4.63 -12.38
CA ASN A 54 -6.25 -3.26 -11.99
C ASN A 54 -5.36 -2.70 -10.88
N LEU A 55 -4.48 -3.52 -10.30
CA LEU A 55 -3.57 -3.09 -9.23
C LEU A 55 -2.53 -2.11 -9.78
N MET A 56 -2.42 -0.94 -9.15
CA MET A 56 -1.46 0.12 -9.48
C MET A 56 -1.52 0.61 -10.94
N GLY A 57 -2.66 0.43 -11.60
CA GLY A 57 -2.89 0.80 -12.99
C GLY A 57 -3.80 -0.21 -13.68
N MET A 58 -4.20 0.07 -14.91
CA MET A 58 -4.93 -0.89 -15.75
C MET A 58 -3.93 -1.63 -16.65
N ALA A 59 -4.10 -2.95 -16.76
CA ALA A 59 -3.28 -3.75 -17.65
C ALA A 59 -3.37 -3.22 -19.11
N PRO A 60 -2.24 -3.16 -19.87
CA PRO A 60 -0.89 -3.60 -19.48
C PRO A 60 -0.02 -2.52 -18.80
N ASP A 61 -0.53 -1.31 -18.58
CA ASP A 61 0.21 -0.12 -18.15
C ASP A 61 0.22 0.05 -16.62
N GLN A 62 0.48 -1.03 -15.88
CA GLN A 62 0.53 -1.04 -14.43
C GLN A 62 1.91 -0.64 -13.90
N SER A 63 1.94 0.16 -12.83
CA SER A 63 3.15 0.35 -12.03
C SER A 63 3.43 -0.92 -11.21
N ARG A 64 4.70 -1.33 -11.14
CA ARG A 64 5.09 -2.60 -10.51
C ARG A 64 5.74 -2.38 -9.15
N PHE A 65 5.06 -1.66 -8.27
CA PHE A 65 5.45 -1.46 -6.87
C PHE A 65 4.20 -1.23 -6.01
N LEU A 66 4.31 -1.41 -4.70
CA LEU A 66 3.24 -1.15 -3.72
C LEU A 66 3.64 -0.10 -2.67
N GLY A 67 4.88 0.37 -2.71
CA GLY A 67 5.38 1.37 -1.78
C GLY A 67 6.82 1.72 -2.06
N HIS A 68 7.28 2.82 -1.52
CA HIS A 68 8.64 3.34 -1.67
C HIS A 68 9.12 3.99 -0.37
N SER A 69 10.42 3.97 -0.13
CA SER A 69 10.99 4.74 0.97
C SER A 69 10.80 6.24 0.76
N VAL A 70 10.67 6.95 1.85
CA VAL A 70 10.57 8.41 1.90
C VAL A 70 11.71 8.94 2.76
N GLY A 71 12.44 9.93 2.28
CA GLY A 71 13.54 10.53 3.02
C GLY A 71 13.72 12.00 2.64
N LEU A 72 14.90 12.36 2.18
CA LEU A 72 15.14 13.70 1.63
C LEU A 72 14.43 13.89 0.29
N GLN A 73 14.19 12.80 -0.43
CA GLN A 73 13.38 12.76 -1.64
C GLN A 73 12.05 12.08 -1.37
N LEU A 74 11.06 12.37 -2.20
CA LEU A 74 9.73 11.75 -2.09
C LEU A 74 9.83 10.24 -2.33
N ASP A 75 10.53 9.83 -3.38
CA ASP A 75 10.75 8.44 -3.74
C ASP A 75 12.21 8.06 -3.56
N GLU A 76 12.48 7.18 -2.61
CA GLU A 76 13.82 6.67 -2.31
C GLU A 76 13.83 5.13 -2.27
N SER A 77 15.02 4.55 -2.34
CA SER A 77 15.23 3.11 -2.15
C SER A 77 15.37 2.76 -0.66
N PRO A 78 14.85 1.59 -0.21
CA PRO A 78 14.26 0.52 -1.01
C PRO A 78 12.81 0.79 -1.44
N VAL A 79 12.35 0.02 -2.43
CA VAL A 79 10.98 0.06 -2.96
C VAL A 79 10.33 -1.30 -2.71
N VAL A 80 9.04 -1.35 -2.41
CA VAL A 80 8.26 -2.58 -2.33
C VAL A 80 7.94 -3.03 -3.76
N ALA A 81 8.93 -3.68 -4.37
CA ALA A 81 8.90 -4.14 -5.76
C ALA A 81 9.82 -5.35 -5.95
N GLU A 82 9.70 -6.02 -7.11
CA GLU A 82 10.61 -7.11 -7.47
C GLU A 82 12.04 -6.60 -7.60
N GLY A 83 13.01 -7.40 -7.13
CA GLY A 83 14.43 -7.10 -7.17
C GLY A 83 14.97 -6.27 -6.00
N PHE A 84 14.14 -5.89 -5.04
CA PHE A 84 14.57 -5.28 -3.78
C PHE A 84 14.71 -6.35 -2.68
N ASP A 85 15.68 -7.25 -2.87
CA ASP A 85 15.96 -8.41 -2.00
C ASP A 85 16.74 -7.96 -0.75
N ARG A 86 16.15 -7.04 0.00
CA ARG A 86 16.64 -6.53 1.27
C ARG A 86 15.49 -5.97 2.10
N PRO A 87 15.56 -6.06 3.43
CA PRO A 87 14.56 -5.46 4.31
C PRO A 87 14.65 -3.93 4.32
N LEU A 88 13.55 -3.29 4.72
CA LEU A 88 13.59 -1.88 5.12
C LEU A 88 14.54 -1.74 6.32
N PRO A 89 15.54 -0.85 6.28
CA PRO A 89 16.47 -0.68 7.41
C PRO A 89 15.73 -0.11 8.64
N ILE A 90 16.25 -0.40 9.84
CA ILE A 90 15.79 0.24 11.08
C ILE A 90 16.01 1.76 10.96
N GLY A 91 15.01 2.54 11.32
CA GLY A 91 14.95 3.99 11.12
C GLY A 91 14.48 4.41 9.71
N GLY A 92 14.34 3.46 8.78
CA GLY A 92 13.81 3.72 7.46
C GLY A 92 12.30 3.96 7.48
N THR A 93 11.83 4.84 6.60
CA THR A 93 10.41 5.14 6.38
C THR A 93 9.94 4.58 5.05
N MET A 94 8.69 4.14 4.99
CA MET A 94 8.07 3.53 3.82
C MET A 94 6.65 4.07 3.65
N ALA A 95 6.37 4.72 2.54
CA ALA A 95 5.01 4.96 2.07
C ALA A 95 4.49 3.69 1.39
N ILE A 96 3.33 3.19 1.81
CA ILE A 96 2.69 1.99 1.27
C ILE A 96 1.34 2.42 0.71
N GLU A 97 1.14 2.28 -0.60
CA GLU A 97 0.10 2.97 -1.36
C GLU A 97 -0.68 2.11 -2.38
N PRO A 98 -1.12 0.88 -2.04
CA PRO A 98 -1.87 0.09 -2.99
C PRO A 98 -3.14 0.81 -3.44
N LYS A 99 -3.42 0.71 -4.74
CA LYS A 99 -4.63 1.28 -5.36
C LYS A 99 -5.09 0.42 -6.53
N VAL A 100 -6.39 0.42 -6.77
CA VAL A 100 -6.98 -0.14 -7.97
C VAL A 100 -7.42 0.97 -8.91
N VAL A 101 -7.22 0.75 -10.21
CA VAL A 101 -7.56 1.70 -11.27
C VAL A 101 -8.50 1.03 -12.27
N HIS A 102 -9.64 1.66 -12.51
CA HIS A 102 -10.63 1.26 -13.49
C HIS A 102 -10.94 2.43 -14.42
N SER A 103 -11.56 2.17 -15.55
CA SER A 103 -11.99 3.23 -16.49
C SER A 103 -12.95 4.26 -15.86
N SER A 104 -13.63 3.88 -14.77
CA SER A 104 -14.57 4.74 -14.03
C SER A 104 -13.94 5.50 -12.86
N GLY A 105 -12.65 5.28 -12.55
CA GLY A 105 -11.95 5.95 -11.46
C GLY A 105 -10.90 5.07 -10.80
N SER A 106 -10.33 5.57 -9.71
CA SER A 106 -9.36 4.84 -8.89
C SER A 106 -9.64 5.03 -7.40
N ILE A 107 -9.27 4.04 -6.61
CA ILE A 107 -9.33 4.11 -5.16
C ILE A 107 -8.16 3.34 -4.55
N GLY A 108 -7.65 3.81 -3.42
CA GLY A 108 -6.54 3.19 -2.71
C GLY A 108 -6.40 3.72 -1.30
N SER A 109 -5.47 3.14 -0.57
CA SER A 109 -5.12 3.54 0.79
C SER A 109 -3.62 3.74 0.87
N GLU A 110 -3.19 4.88 1.40
CA GLU A 110 -1.78 5.22 1.55
C GLU A 110 -1.50 5.70 2.96
N ASP A 111 -0.45 5.15 3.55
CA ASP A 111 0.12 5.58 4.82
C ASP A 111 1.64 5.46 4.79
N THR A 112 2.31 6.31 5.57
CA THR A 112 3.74 6.23 5.80
C THR A 112 4.02 5.58 7.15
N TRP A 113 4.97 4.65 7.15
CA TRP A 113 5.40 3.86 8.28
C TRP A 113 6.88 4.07 8.54
N VAL A 114 7.30 3.92 9.77
CA VAL A 114 8.71 3.82 10.14
C VAL A 114 8.98 2.44 10.72
N ARG A 115 10.11 1.84 10.34
CA ARG A 115 10.60 0.62 10.96
C ARG A 115 11.51 0.98 12.13
N ASP A 116 11.16 0.57 13.34
CA ASP A 116 12.00 0.66 14.51
C ASP A 116 12.44 -0.73 15.02
N GLU A 117 12.99 -0.82 16.22
CA GLU A 117 13.45 -2.08 16.81
C GLU A 117 12.29 -3.02 17.17
N ASP A 118 11.10 -2.47 17.38
CA ASP A 118 9.89 -3.20 17.76
C ASP A 118 9.02 -3.59 16.52
N GLY A 119 9.37 -3.11 15.32
CA GLY A 119 8.68 -3.42 14.07
C GLY A 119 8.21 -2.19 13.28
N MET A 120 7.13 -2.33 12.54
CA MET A 120 6.55 -1.27 11.70
C MET A 120 5.54 -0.45 12.50
N ARG A 121 5.72 0.87 12.55
CA ARG A 121 4.83 1.80 13.23
C ARG A 121 4.34 2.89 12.28
N PRO A 122 3.01 3.14 12.17
CA PRO A 122 2.48 4.21 11.32
C PRO A 122 2.87 5.60 11.86
N ILE A 123 3.18 6.53 10.97
CA ILE A 123 3.50 7.92 11.31
C ILE A 123 2.54 8.94 10.69
N THR A 124 1.72 8.54 9.73
CA THR A 124 0.67 9.39 9.12
C THR A 124 -0.72 9.11 9.68
N MET A 125 -0.89 8.03 10.44
CA MET A 125 -2.14 7.67 11.11
C MET A 125 -1.89 7.40 12.59
N ASP A 126 -2.67 8.03 13.45
CA ASP A 126 -2.67 7.81 14.90
C ASP A 126 -3.80 6.88 15.39
N GLY A 127 -4.50 6.21 14.47
CA GLY A 127 -5.62 5.34 14.75
C GLY A 127 -6.94 6.06 15.09
N ALA A 128 -6.92 7.38 15.19
CA ALA A 128 -8.09 8.18 15.56
C ALA A 128 -8.84 8.78 14.34
N ILE A 129 -8.21 8.76 13.18
CA ILE A 129 -8.79 9.34 11.95
C ILE A 129 -9.55 8.25 11.20
N PRO A 130 -10.86 8.42 10.94
CA PRO A 130 -11.60 7.46 10.14
C PRO A 130 -11.04 7.41 8.71
N TRP A 131 -10.95 6.21 8.14
CA TRP A 131 -10.45 5.95 6.79
C TRP A 131 -11.23 6.73 5.71
N ILE A 132 -12.51 6.95 5.95
CA ILE A 132 -13.39 7.71 5.07
C ILE A 132 -14.00 8.86 5.85
N THR A 133 -13.80 10.08 5.37
CA THR A 133 -14.52 11.26 5.85
C THR A 133 -15.48 11.72 4.75
N GLN A 134 -16.76 11.71 5.05
CA GLN A 134 -17.80 12.25 4.16
C GLN A 134 -18.05 13.72 4.48
N TRP A 135 -18.21 14.52 3.46
CA TRP A 135 -18.56 15.95 3.54
C TRP A 135 -20.02 16.16 3.16
#